data_4064a450bd4230535a98874d47955dc9
#
_entry.id   4064a450bd4230535a98874d47955dc9
#
_cell.length_a   1.000
_cell.length_b   1.000
_cell.length_c   1.000
_cell.angle_alpha   90.00
_cell.angle_beta   90.00
_cell.angle_gamma   90.00
#
_symmetry.space_group_name_H-M   'P 1'
#
loop_
_entity.id
_entity.type
_entity.pdbx_description
1 polymer ?
#
loop_
_entity_poly.entity_id
_entity_poly.type
_entity_poly.pdbx_seq_one_letter_code
_entity_poly.pdbx_strand_id
1 'polypeptide(L)'
;MHRLFAALAVGVCAAQAEPITFYKHVAPIVYHSCAPCHRPGEPGPFPLLTYEDVRKRGPQIVSVIQRRYMPPWLPEPGHGDFQDERRLSDDQIRTIEQWVEQGAQAGTPSDAPPMPAFTPGWQLGAPDLVVEASAPYRLRADGPDDYWNFVLPLKLAGTRWVKAIEIRPGNARAVHHANVLIDRTRSARMQEKAPGAGFGGMDLNIEADTFDPDSHFLFWKPGGTPWVEPDGMAWRADPATDLVLNVHMQPTGKPELVQPSVGLYFTDRPGTKFPMLVQIEQDGALDIPAGAKDSPVSDDFILPMDVDILAVYPHAHYLGHLLEGYATLPDGSRKWLIRIPDWDANWQAVYRYKEPVFLPKGAVVSMRYHYDNSDGNPRNPNHPPQRVRGGNQATDEMAHLWLQVLPRGGEDRRMELQEAIMRHRLDKYPGEFTAQFNLGALMLARGNAAEAIPYLRGAVAAQPDKPVALNTLGAALLSTGDNKAATSFFERALLANPRYTNARYNLASALAAQQQWERGAAEFRKVLEDTPDDAGAQQHLGEVLRLWGDKLAAAGNLDEAAARLRESLRIRQNDAVLHSDLGALLARLGRFREAVPEFETALRIDPQLDVARRNLQAAKARLERMHPAEGNPR
;
A
#
# COMPACT_ATOMS: atom_id res chain seq x y z
N MET A 1 -6.65 -40.66 -93.19
CA MET A 1 -6.80 -39.48 -92.34
C MET A 1 -6.69 -39.94 -90.91
N HIS A 2 -5.53 -39.92 -90.32
CA HIS A 2 -5.28 -40.28 -88.90
C HIS A 2 -5.06 -39.00 -88.14
N ARG A 3 -5.90 -38.65 -87.16
CA ARG A 3 -5.70 -37.53 -86.22
C ARG A 3 -5.05 -38.08 -84.94
N LEU A 4 -3.79 -37.70 -84.70
CA LEU A 4 -3.16 -37.86 -83.42
C LEU A 4 -3.71 -36.81 -82.42
N PHE A 5 -4.25 -37.29 -81.31
CA PHE A 5 -4.50 -36.44 -80.13
C PHE A 5 -3.25 -36.48 -79.23
N ALA A 6 -2.58 -35.36 -79.12
CA ALA A 6 -1.55 -35.16 -78.08
C ALA A 6 -2.20 -34.73 -76.79
N ALA A 7 -2.15 -35.56 -75.74
CA ALA A 7 -2.60 -35.22 -74.41
C ALA A 7 -1.51 -34.40 -73.71
N LEU A 8 -1.77 -33.12 -73.41
CA LEU A 8 -0.93 -32.27 -72.61
C LEU A 8 -1.18 -32.62 -71.11
N ALA A 9 -0.25 -33.30 -70.48
CA ALA A 9 -0.27 -33.51 -69.04
C ALA A 9 0.21 -32.20 -68.37
N VAL A 10 -0.70 -31.42 -67.81
CA VAL A 10 -0.39 -30.28 -66.92
C VAL A 10 0.01 -30.85 -65.56
N GLY A 11 1.31 -30.94 -65.29
CA GLY A 11 1.83 -31.25 -63.98
C GLY A 11 1.58 -30.07 -63.03
N VAL A 12 0.59 -30.21 -62.14
CA VAL A 12 0.42 -29.31 -61.01
C VAL A 12 1.55 -29.58 -60.05
N CYS A 13 2.62 -28.76 -60.10
CA CYS A 13 3.59 -28.68 -59.02
C CYS A 13 2.85 -28.16 -57.77
N ALA A 14 2.42 -29.06 -56.91
CA ALA A 14 2.09 -28.70 -55.54
C ALA A 14 3.35 -28.16 -54.91
N ALA A 15 3.41 -26.86 -54.71
CA ALA A 15 4.44 -26.24 -53.87
C ALA A 15 4.36 -26.92 -52.49
N GLN A 16 5.32 -27.81 -52.21
CA GLN A 16 5.44 -28.36 -50.83
C GLN A 16 5.66 -27.19 -49.88
N ALA A 17 4.76 -27.02 -48.96
CA ALA A 17 4.89 -26.05 -47.90
C ALA A 17 6.26 -26.27 -47.20
N GLU A 18 7.03 -25.21 -47.00
CA GLU A 18 8.31 -25.26 -46.30
C GLU A 18 8.13 -25.95 -44.95
N PRO A 19 8.98 -26.94 -44.59
CA PRO A 19 8.82 -27.63 -43.30
C PRO A 19 9.00 -26.67 -42.14
N ILE A 20 8.10 -26.81 -41.16
CA ILE A 20 8.18 -26.00 -39.96
C ILE A 20 9.40 -26.45 -39.12
N THR A 21 10.27 -25.51 -38.79
CA THR A 21 11.50 -25.78 -38.05
C THR A 21 11.55 -24.95 -36.75
N PHE A 22 12.34 -25.45 -35.79
CA PHE A 22 12.45 -24.76 -34.50
C PHE A 22 13.02 -23.35 -34.67
N TYR A 23 14.21 -23.22 -35.24
CA TYR A 23 14.92 -21.94 -35.27
C TYR A 23 14.16 -20.85 -36.03
N LYS A 24 13.50 -21.17 -37.12
CA LYS A 24 12.78 -20.20 -37.96
C LYS A 24 11.38 -19.87 -37.42
N HIS A 25 10.64 -20.88 -36.94
CA HIS A 25 9.20 -20.74 -36.70
C HIS A 25 8.83 -20.82 -35.22
N VAL A 26 9.44 -21.71 -34.42
CA VAL A 26 9.07 -22.00 -33.04
C VAL A 26 9.84 -21.15 -32.04
N ALA A 27 11.15 -20.96 -32.26
CA ALA A 27 11.99 -20.19 -31.36
C ALA A 27 11.48 -18.75 -31.12
N PRO A 28 11.01 -17.98 -32.15
CA PRO A 28 10.45 -16.66 -31.93
C PRO A 28 9.26 -16.68 -30.93
N ILE A 29 8.39 -17.68 -31.06
CA ILE A 29 7.20 -17.84 -30.19
C ILE A 29 7.65 -18.18 -28.76
N VAL A 30 8.52 -19.19 -28.62
CA VAL A 30 8.99 -19.68 -27.31
C VAL A 30 9.80 -18.60 -26.57
N TYR A 31 10.67 -17.89 -27.27
CA TYR A 31 11.51 -16.86 -26.67
C TYR A 31 10.69 -15.67 -26.17
N HIS A 32 9.63 -15.30 -26.88
CA HIS A 32 8.75 -14.22 -26.47
C HIS A 32 7.79 -14.65 -25.34
N SER A 33 7.12 -15.80 -25.48
CA SER A 33 5.97 -16.14 -24.65
C SER A 33 6.26 -17.13 -23.52
N CYS A 34 7.33 -17.93 -23.62
CA CYS A 34 7.63 -18.99 -22.64
C CYS A 34 8.91 -18.72 -21.83
N ALA A 35 9.98 -18.30 -22.48
CA ALA A 35 11.29 -18.12 -21.89
C ALA A 35 11.34 -17.13 -20.69
N PRO A 36 10.51 -16.07 -20.62
CA PRO A 36 10.50 -15.18 -19.45
C PRO A 36 10.27 -15.89 -18.11
N CYS A 37 9.46 -16.96 -18.11
CA CYS A 37 9.20 -17.78 -16.92
C CYS A 37 9.99 -19.08 -16.91
N HIS A 38 10.23 -19.68 -18.11
CA HIS A 38 10.89 -20.96 -18.26
C HIS A 38 12.39 -20.81 -18.49
N ARG A 39 13.11 -20.32 -17.48
CA ARG A 39 14.57 -20.13 -17.45
C ARG A 39 15.12 -20.37 -16.04
N PRO A 40 16.43 -20.60 -15.88
CA PRO A 40 17.01 -20.79 -14.55
C PRO A 40 16.77 -19.60 -13.61
N GLY A 41 16.34 -19.90 -12.37
CA GLY A 41 16.05 -18.88 -11.36
C GLY A 41 14.63 -18.32 -11.37
N GLU A 42 13.82 -18.67 -12.38
CA GLU A 42 12.43 -18.27 -12.51
C GLU A 42 11.47 -19.44 -12.14
N PRO A 43 10.16 -19.18 -11.95
CA PRO A 43 9.23 -20.18 -11.41
C PRO A 43 8.93 -21.35 -12.34
N GLY A 44 9.18 -21.24 -13.63
CA GLY A 44 8.97 -22.34 -14.57
C GLY A 44 9.75 -23.59 -14.13
N PRO A 45 9.10 -24.77 -14.07
CA PRO A 45 9.70 -25.98 -13.48
C PRO A 45 10.89 -26.55 -14.31
N PHE A 46 11.09 -26.05 -15.52
CA PHE A 46 12.17 -26.41 -16.43
C PHE A 46 12.45 -25.26 -17.42
N PRO A 47 13.67 -25.14 -17.95
CA PRO A 47 13.98 -24.13 -18.96
C PRO A 47 13.38 -24.48 -20.33
N LEU A 48 13.11 -23.46 -21.16
CA LEU A 48 12.71 -23.54 -22.56
C LEU A 48 13.57 -22.54 -23.37
N LEU A 49 14.87 -22.66 -23.28
CA LEU A 49 15.83 -21.73 -23.90
C LEU A 49 16.50 -22.33 -25.16
N THR A 50 16.62 -23.64 -25.22
CA THR A 50 17.32 -24.33 -26.31
C THR A 50 16.37 -25.21 -27.12
N TYR A 51 16.79 -25.54 -28.34
CA TYR A 51 16.06 -26.52 -29.15
C TYR A 51 15.78 -27.83 -28.41
N GLU A 52 16.79 -28.36 -27.72
CA GLU A 52 16.67 -29.63 -26.99
C GLU A 52 15.68 -29.51 -25.80
N ASP A 53 15.66 -28.38 -25.09
CA ASP A 53 14.68 -28.14 -24.02
C ASP A 53 13.25 -28.23 -24.54
N VAL A 54 12.98 -27.54 -25.66
CA VAL A 54 11.65 -27.43 -26.25
C VAL A 54 11.24 -28.74 -26.91
N ARG A 55 12.12 -29.37 -27.69
CA ARG A 55 11.88 -30.64 -28.35
C ARG A 55 11.51 -31.75 -27.35
N LYS A 56 12.28 -31.87 -26.28
CA LYS A 56 12.04 -32.85 -25.20
C LYS A 56 10.64 -32.71 -24.60
N ARG A 57 10.07 -31.50 -24.61
CA ARG A 57 8.77 -31.14 -24.00
C ARG A 57 7.65 -30.92 -25.04
N GLY A 58 7.92 -31.11 -26.32
CA GLY A 58 7.00 -30.82 -27.40
C GLY A 58 5.57 -31.28 -27.16
N PRO A 59 5.28 -32.56 -26.90
CA PRO A 59 3.93 -33.04 -26.64
C PRO A 59 3.28 -32.40 -25.41
N GLN A 60 4.04 -32.13 -24.35
CA GLN A 60 3.56 -31.45 -23.16
C GLN A 60 3.19 -29.99 -23.47
N ILE A 61 4.06 -29.29 -24.22
CA ILE A 61 3.81 -27.91 -24.64
C ILE A 61 2.52 -27.84 -25.48
N VAL A 62 2.36 -28.71 -26.48
CA VAL A 62 1.15 -28.78 -27.29
C VAL A 62 -0.10 -28.96 -26.42
N SER A 63 -0.08 -29.93 -25.49
CA SER A 63 -1.21 -30.18 -24.59
C SER A 63 -1.62 -28.97 -23.74
N VAL A 64 -0.68 -28.16 -23.26
CA VAL A 64 -1.01 -27.00 -22.40
C VAL A 64 -1.38 -25.76 -23.19
N ILE A 65 -0.82 -25.55 -24.41
CA ILE A 65 -1.19 -24.41 -25.25
C ILE A 65 -2.55 -24.60 -25.94
N GLN A 66 -2.91 -25.83 -26.32
CA GLN A 66 -4.25 -26.17 -26.85
C GLN A 66 -5.34 -25.82 -25.84
N ARG A 67 -5.13 -26.15 -24.59
CA ARG A 67 -6.04 -25.81 -23.49
C ARG A 67 -5.92 -24.36 -23.04
N ARG A 68 -5.06 -23.56 -23.65
CA ARG A 68 -4.73 -22.17 -23.28
C ARG A 68 -4.32 -22.00 -21.81
N TYR A 69 -3.82 -23.08 -21.19
CA TYR A 69 -3.28 -23.05 -19.83
C TYR A 69 -1.95 -22.33 -19.78
N MET A 70 -1.14 -22.43 -20.86
CA MET A 70 0.14 -21.72 -21.00
C MET A 70 0.23 -21.02 -22.37
N PRO A 71 0.81 -19.81 -22.43
CA PRO A 71 1.16 -18.93 -21.31
C PRO A 71 -0.09 -18.50 -20.52
N PRO A 72 0.05 -18.22 -19.20
CA PRO A 72 -1.09 -17.81 -18.38
C PRO A 72 -1.54 -16.40 -18.74
N TRP A 73 -2.70 -16.33 -19.40
CA TRP A 73 -3.35 -15.09 -19.80
C TRP A 73 -4.85 -15.28 -19.85
N LEU A 74 -5.54 -14.73 -18.84
CA LEU A 74 -6.96 -15.02 -18.64
C LEU A 74 -7.93 -14.15 -19.45
N PRO A 75 -7.66 -12.83 -19.71
CA PRO A 75 -8.63 -11.97 -20.39
C PRO A 75 -8.94 -12.43 -21.81
N GLU A 76 -10.20 -12.35 -22.18
CA GLU A 76 -10.67 -12.67 -23.53
C GLU A 76 -10.30 -11.57 -24.53
N PRO A 77 -9.94 -11.90 -25.80
CA PRO A 77 -9.68 -10.90 -26.84
C PRO A 77 -10.84 -9.93 -27.05
N GLY A 78 -10.52 -8.64 -27.28
CA GLY A 78 -11.54 -7.62 -27.55
C GLY A 78 -12.23 -7.06 -26.31
N HIS A 79 -11.88 -7.52 -25.11
CA HIS A 79 -12.44 -7.06 -23.84
C HIS A 79 -11.41 -6.32 -22.96
N GLY A 80 -10.64 -5.47 -23.58
CA GLY A 80 -9.53 -4.70 -23.06
C GLY A 80 -8.30 -4.84 -23.94
N ASP A 81 -7.49 -3.79 -24.05
CA ASP A 81 -6.21 -3.80 -24.79
C ASP A 81 -5.08 -3.57 -23.78
N PHE A 82 -4.43 -4.66 -23.39
CA PHE A 82 -3.51 -4.69 -22.26
C PHE A 82 -2.05 -4.74 -22.72
N GLN A 83 -1.18 -4.13 -21.91
CA GLN A 83 0.27 -4.28 -22.04
C GLN A 83 0.68 -5.74 -21.74
N ASP A 84 1.86 -6.13 -22.25
CA ASP A 84 2.48 -7.44 -21.96
C ASP A 84 1.58 -8.66 -22.24
N GLU A 85 0.67 -8.56 -23.19
CA GLU A 85 -0.17 -9.68 -23.58
C GLU A 85 0.68 -10.84 -24.09
N ARG A 86 0.56 -12.00 -23.42
CA ARG A 86 1.36 -13.21 -23.72
C ARG A 86 0.56 -14.32 -24.36
N ARG A 87 -0.72 -14.09 -24.67
CA ARG A 87 -1.56 -15.09 -25.31
C ARG A 87 -0.97 -15.48 -26.66
N LEU A 88 -0.94 -16.77 -26.92
CA LEU A 88 -0.64 -17.26 -28.27
C LEU A 88 -1.84 -17.09 -29.21
N SER A 89 -1.59 -16.64 -30.43
CA SER A 89 -2.57 -16.67 -31.49
C SER A 89 -2.85 -18.12 -31.92
N ASP A 90 -3.99 -18.35 -32.59
CA ASP A 90 -4.30 -19.67 -33.13
C ASP A 90 -3.27 -20.14 -34.17
N ASP A 91 -2.67 -19.22 -34.92
CA ASP A 91 -1.59 -19.51 -35.85
C ASP A 91 -0.31 -19.95 -35.15
N GLN A 92 0.02 -19.31 -34.04
CA GLN A 92 1.19 -19.71 -33.23
C GLN A 92 1.00 -21.08 -32.59
N ILE A 93 -0.21 -21.36 -32.09
CA ILE A 93 -0.54 -22.68 -31.55
C ILE A 93 -0.41 -23.74 -32.65
N ARG A 94 -1.05 -23.53 -33.83
CA ARG A 94 -0.93 -24.43 -34.97
C ARG A 94 0.52 -24.62 -35.43
N THR A 95 1.32 -23.58 -35.42
CA THR A 95 2.75 -23.68 -35.78
C THR A 95 3.50 -24.64 -34.88
N ILE A 96 3.29 -24.56 -33.56
CA ILE A 96 3.94 -25.46 -32.60
C ILE A 96 3.40 -26.90 -32.72
N GLU A 97 2.10 -27.06 -32.90
CA GLU A 97 1.46 -28.38 -33.12
C GLU A 97 2.06 -29.08 -34.34
N GLN A 98 2.01 -28.43 -35.50
CA GLN A 98 2.55 -28.97 -36.74
C GLN A 98 4.04 -29.26 -36.67
N TRP A 99 4.81 -28.42 -35.97
CA TRP A 99 6.22 -28.68 -35.72
C TRP A 99 6.46 -29.97 -34.96
N VAL A 100 5.68 -30.22 -33.90
CA VAL A 100 5.77 -31.46 -33.12
C VAL A 100 5.33 -32.67 -33.95
N GLU A 101 4.21 -32.56 -34.67
CA GLU A 101 3.69 -33.61 -35.56
C GLU A 101 4.66 -33.99 -36.70
N GLN A 102 5.40 -33.01 -37.22
CA GLN A 102 6.42 -33.21 -38.27
C GLN A 102 7.75 -33.75 -37.74
N GLY A 103 7.81 -34.15 -36.47
CA GLY A 103 9.01 -34.74 -35.85
C GLY A 103 9.97 -33.72 -35.24
N ALA A 104 9.51 -32.51 -34.98
CA ALA A 104 10.19 -31.46 -34.23
C ALA A 104 11.60 -31.13 -34.76
N GLN A 105 11.72 -30.82 -36.07
CA GLN A 105 13.00 -30.56 -36.73
C GLN A 105 13.65 -29.27 -36.25
N ALA A 106 14.98 -29.26 -36.10
CA ALA A 106 15.75 -28.09 -35.65
C ALA A 106 15.74 -26.94 -36.68
N GLY A 107 15.96 -27.27 -37.94
CA GLY A 107 16.25 -26.26 -38.97
C GLY A 107 17.69 -25.71 -38.86
N THR A 108 17.93 -24.59 -39.46
CA THR A 108 19.24 -23.93 -39.52
C THR A 108 19.42 -22.97 -38.36
N PRO A 109 20.44 -23.09 -37.49
CA PRO A 109 20.61 -22.20 -36.32
C PRO A 109 20.69 -20.70 -36.65
N SER A 110 21.19 -20.33 -37.86
CA SER A 110 21.24 -18.94 -38.31
C SER A 110 19.86 -18.30 -38.55
N ASP A 111 18.80 -19.09 -38.64
CA ASP A 111 17.43 -18.60 -38.81
C ASP A 111 16.77 -18.19 -37.47
N ALA A 112 17.45 -18.52 -36.35
CA ALA A 112 16.94 -18.15 -35.02
C ALA A 112 17.01 -16.64 -34.83
N PRO A 113 15.99 -16.06 -34.18
CA PRO A 113 16.13 -14.73 -33.63
C PRO A 113 17.21 -14.74 -32.53
N PRO A 114 17.80 -13.57 -32.21
CA PRO A 114 18.71 -13.50 -31.09
C PRO A 114 17.99 -13.98 -29.82
N MET A 115 18.69 -14.81 -29.01
CA MET A 115 18.14 -15.26 -27.72
C MET A 115 17.86 -14.05 -26.85
N PRO A 116 16.72 -13.99 -26.15
CA PRO A 116 16.41 -12.90 -25.26
C PRO A 116 17.54 -12.70 -24.22
N ALA A 117 18.03 -11.50 -24.13
CA ALA A 117 18.99 -11.14 -23.08
C ALA A 117 18.19 -10.91 -21.78
N PHE A 118 18.42 -11.78 -20.81
CA PHE A 118 17.86 -11.60 -19.47
C PHE A 118 18.90 -10.92 -18.60
N THR A 119 18.55 -9.75 -18.06
CA THR A 119 19.45 -9.01 -17.16
C THR A 119 19.62 -9.81 -15.87
N PRO A 120 20.84 -10.29 -15.55
CA PRO A 120 21.08 -10.90 -14.25
C PRO A 120 20.92 -9.84 -13.17
N GLY A 121 20.22 -10.18 -12.11
CA GLY A 121 19.99 -9.23 -11.03
C GLY A 121 18.73 -8.36 -11.23
N TRP A 122 18.82 -7.08 -10.95
CA TRP A 122 17.71 -6.13 -11.08
C TRP A 122 17.42 -5.85 -12.55
N GLN A 123 16.16 -6.06 -12.97
CA GLN A 123 15.77 -5.97 -14.38
C GLN A 123 15.83 -4.53 -14.90
N LEU A 124 15.55 -3.54 -14.03
CA LEU A 124 15.63 -2.12 -14.37
C LEU A 124 17.02 -1.50 -14.17
N GLY A 125 18.05 -2.34 -13.94
CA GLY A 125 19.40 -1.90 -13.57
C GLY A 125 19.56 -1.76 -12.05
N ALA A 126 20.66 -1.14 -11.60
CA ALA A 126 20.90 -0.96 -10.17
C ALA A 126 19.88 0.01 -9.54
N PRO A 127 19.14 -0.41 -8.50
CA PRO A 127 18.23 0.49 -7.78
C PRO A 127 18.99 1.58 -7.02
N ASP A 128 18.33 2.72 -6.80
CA ASP A 128 18.86 3.79 -5.94
C ASP A 128 18.83 3.39 -4.46
N LEU A 129 17.84 2.55 -4.07
CA LEU A 129 17.73 1.99 -2.73
C LEU A 129 17.25 0.55 -2.80
N VAL A 130 17.90 -0.32 -2.05
CA VAL A 130 17.42 -1.70 -1.82
C VAL A 130 17.04 -1.84 -0.36
N VAL A 131 15.81 -2.29 -0.10
CA VAL A 131 15.36 -2.68 1.24
C VAL A 131 15.06 -4.17 1.26
N GLU A 132 15.51 -4.85 2.29
CA GLU A 132 15.40 -6.31 2.44
C GLU A 132 14.72 -6.65 3.76
N ALA A 133 13.95 -7.72 3.78
CA ALA A 133 13.39 -8.24 5.02
C ALA A 133 14.49 -8.55 6.03
N SER A 134 14.33 -8.09 7.27
CA SER A 134 15.35 -8.21 8.32
C SER A 134 15.69 -9.65 8.67
N ALA A 135 14.74 -10.57 8.48
CA ALA A 135 14.90 -12.00 8.70
C ALA A 135 14.07 -12.79 7.67
N PRO A 136 14.53 -13.99 7.29
CA PRO A 136 13.76 -14.86 6.42
C PRO A 136 12.55 -15.45 7.16
N TYR A 137 11.42 -15.55 6.47
CA TYR A 137 10.28 -16.33 6.91
C TYR A 137 10.52 -17.83 6.59
N ARG A 138 10.19 -18.70 7.54
CA ARG A 138 10.28 -20.14 7.34
C ARG A 138 8.92 -20.69 6.94
N LEU A 139 8.73 -20.94 5.65
CA LEU A 139 7.54 -21.58 5.12
C LEU A 139 7.58 -23.08 5.45
N ARG A 140 6.46 -23.64 5.91
CA ARG A 140 6.29 -25.07 6.18
C ARG A 140 6.31 -25.91 4.90
N ALA A 141 6.55 -27.22 5.04
CA ALA A 141 6.63 -28.13 3.90
C ALA A 141 5.27 -28.38 3.22
N ASP A 142 4.21 -28.40 4.01
CA ASP A 142 2.85 -28.80 3.62
C ASP A 142 1.79 -27.99 4.38
N GLY A 143 0.53 -28.21 4.07
CA GLY A 143 -0.61 -27.51 4.64
C GLY A 143 -1.17 -26.43 3.71
N PRO A 144 -2.09 -25.58 4.20
CA PRO A 144 -2.68 -24.52 3.40
C PRO A 144 -1.66 -23.44 3.05
N ASP A 145 -2.03 -22.59 2.10
CA ASP A 145 -1.30 -21.41 1.72
C ASP A 145 -1.04 -20.51 2.93
N ASP A 146 0.01 -19.71 2.85
CA ASP A 146 0.46 -18.86 3.94
C ASP A 146 0.60 -17.41 3.47
N TYR A 147 0.21 -16.48 4.32
CA TYR A 147 0.28 -15.02 4.05
C TYR A 147 1.15 -14.39 5.12
N TRP A 148 2.20 -13.69 4.70
CA TRP A 148 3.12 -13.03 5.62
C TRP A 148 3.43 -11.60 5.18
N ASN A 149 3.44 -10.70 6.14
CA ASN A 149 3.70 -9.29 5.95
C ASN A 149 5.08 -8.94 6.47
N PHE A 150 5.96 -8.50 5.58
CA PHE A 150 7.28 -7.97 5.93
C PHE A 150 7.21 -6.45 6.00
N VAL A 151 7.59 -5.88 7.14
CA VAL A 151 7.71 -4.43 7.30
C VAL A 151 9.12 -4.02 6.90
N LEU A 152 9.25 -3.17 5.89
CA LEU A 152 10.50 -2.76 5.26
C LEU A 152 10.71 -1.24 5.46
N PRO A 153 11.45 -0.81 6.50
CA PRO A 153 11.74 0.60 6.74
C PRO A 153 12.64 1.19 5.66
N LEU A 154 12.22 2.29 5.02
CA LEU A 154 13.02 2.94 3.97
C LEU A 154 14.23 3.71 4.51
N LYS A 155 14.18 4.23 5.74
CA LYS A 155 15.27 4.97 6.42
C LYS A 155 15.83 6.12 5.56
N LEU A 156 14.97 6.85 4.88
CA LEU A 156 15.36 7.97 4.02
C LEU A 156 15.82 9.16 4.86
N ALA A 157 16.87 9.87 4.40
CA ALA A 157 17.32 11.10 5.03
C ALA A 157 16.43 12.33 4.71
N GLY A 158 15.57 12.23 3.70
CA GLY A 158 14.63 13.25 3.26
C GLY A 158 13.64 12.67 2.26
N THR A 159 12.64 13.46 1.89
CA THR A 159 11.62 13.07 0.91
C THR A 159 12.24 12.72 -0.44
N ARG A 160 11.78 11.63 -1.04
CA ARG A 160 12.14 11.15 -2.37
C ARG A 160 10.89 10.88 -3.19
N TRP A 161 11.04 10.90 -4.52
CA TRP A 161 9.98 10.52 -5.46
C TRP A 161 10.37 9.21 -6.13
N VAL A 162 9.51 8.21 -6.01
CA VAL A 162 9.73 6.87 -6.54
C VAL A 162 9.04 6.76 -7.89
N LYS A 163 9.82 6.50 -8.95
CA LYS A 163 9.33 6.32 -10.32
C LYS A 163 9.17 4.85 -10.72
N ALA A 164 9.81 3.94 -10.00
CA ALA A 164 9.69 2.51 -10.27
C ALA A 164 10.03 1.69 -9.03
N ILE A 165 9.47 0.49 -9.00
CA ILE A 165 9.72 -0.49 -7.95
C ILE A 165 9.95 -1.86 -8.61
N GLU A 166 10.93 -2.60 -8.10
CA GLU A 166 11.16 -3.99 -8.46
C GLU A 166 11.16 -4.86 -7.21
N ILE A 167 10.24 -5.83 -7.17
CA ILE A 167 10.09 -6.76 -6.05
C ILE A 167 10.83 -8.04 -6.38
N ARG A 168 11.66 -8.51 -5.45
CA ARG A 168 12.29 -9.82 -5.48
C ARG A 168 11.73 -10.66 -4.35
N PRO A 169 11.02 -11.73 -4.65
CA PRO A 169 10.29 -12.49 -3.64
C PRO A 169 11.20 -13.30 -2.70
N GLY A 170 12.50 -13.38 -2.96
CA GLY A 170 13.45 -14.19 -2.20
C GLY A 170 13.39 -15.68 -2.51
N ASN A 171 12.23 -16.23 -2.87
CA ASN A 171 12.02 -17.58 -3.32
C ASN A 171 10.88 -17.65 -4.34
N ALA A 172 11.21 -17.53 -5.62
CA ALA A 172 10.22 -17.47 -6.71
C ALA A 172 9.41 -18.78 -6.89
N ARG A 173 9.80 -19.90 -6.26
CA ARG A 173 9.07 -21.17 -6.31
C ARG A 173 7.97 -21.25 -5.25
N ALA A 174 8.22 -20.65 -4.09
CA ALA A 174 7.31 -20.68 -2.96
C ALA A 174 6.35 -19.50 -2.94
N VAL A 175 6.75 -18.37 -3.55
CA VAL A 175 5.94 -17.15 -3.59
C VAL A 175 5.03 -17.15 -4.80
N HIS A 176 3.74 -17.12 -4.54
CA HIS A 176 2.69 -17.09 -5.57
C HIS A 176 2.47 -15.69 -6.11
N HIS A 177 2.34 -14.70 -5.24
CA HIS A 177 2.35 -13.27 -5.57
C HIS A 177 2.73 -12.44 -4.34
N ALA A 178 3.02 -11.18 -4.59
CA ALA A 178 3.32 -10.21 -3.54
C ALA A 178 2.74 -8.83 -3.87
N ASN A 179 2.21 -8.16 -2.85
CA ASN A 179 1.73 -6.78 -2.92
C ASN A 179 2.55 -5.89 -2.01
N VAL A 180 2.83 -4.66 -2.43
CA VAL A 180 3.44 -3.64 -1.59
C VAL A 180 2.41 -2.58 -1.25
N LEU A 181 2.30 -2.28 0.04
CA LEU A 181 1.54 -1.15 0.55
C LEU A 181 2.51 -0.11 1.12
N ILE A 182 2.16 1.16 0.96
CA ILE A 182 2.95 2.29 1.44
C ILE A 182 2.37 2.70 2.81
N ASP A 183 3.11 2.43 3.88
CA ASP A 183 2.73 2.83 5.24
C ASP A 183 3.51 4.08 5.67
N ARG A 184 2.87 5.23 5.61
CA ARG A 184 3.46 6.52 6.01
C ARG A 184 3.33 6.79 7.51
N THR A 185 2.50 6.01 8.19
CA THR A 185 2.21 6.15 9.63
C THR A 185 3.07 5.22 10.49
N ARG A 186 3.76 4.27 9.87
CA ARG A 186 4.49 3.17 10.53
C ARG A 186 3.60 2.28 11.40
N SER A 187 2.31 2.28 11.17
CA SER A 187 1.33 1.54 11.98
C SER A 187 1.48 0.03 11.84
N ALA A 188 1.98 -0.44 10.70
CA ALA A 188 2.26 -1.87 10.49
C ALA A 188 3.24 -2.44 11.51
N ARG A 189 4.21 -1.63 11.98
CA ARG A 189 5.17 -2.05 13.02
C ARG A 189 4.50 -2.46 14.32
N MET A 190 3.31 -1.94 14.62
CA MET A 190 2.57 -2.28 15.84
C MET A 190 2.02 -3.70 15.83
N GLN A 191 1.90 -4.32 14.66
CA GLN A 191 1.43 -5.70 14.49
C GLN A 191 2.59 -6.71 14.64
N GLU A 192 3.82 -6.27 14.56
CA GLU A 192 4.99 -7.12 14.73
C GLU A 192 5.18 -7.50 16.22
N LYS A 193 5.47 -8.77 16.50
CA LYS A 193 5.82 -9.25 17.85
C LYS A 193 7.18 -8.72 18.31
N ALA A 194 8.08 -8.50 17.36
CA ALA A 194 9.39 -7.89 17.56
C ALA A 194 9.76 -7.10 16.27
N PRO A 195 10.53 -6.01 16.36
CA PRO A 195 10.91 -5.22 15.20
C PRO A 195 11.57 -6.07 14.09
N GLY A 196 11.01 -5.99 12.88
CA GLY A 196 11.48 -6.71 11.70
C GLY A 196 11.12 -8.20 11.68
N ALA A 197 10.29 -8.67 12.60
CA ALA A 197 9.80 -10.05 12.60
C ALA A 197 8.70 -10.30 11.56
N GLY A 198 7.99 -9.24 11.13
CA GLY A 198 6.79 -9.35 10.33
C GLY A 198 5.60 -9.92 11.09
N PHE A 199 4.48 -10.11 10.41
CA PHE A 199 3.24 -10.66 10.99
C PHE A 199 2.42 -11.41 9.94
N GLY A 200 1.61 -12.37 10.38
CA GLY A 200 0.80 -13.22 9.52
C GLY A 200 -0.58 -12.63 9.23
N GLY A 201 -1.19 -13.08 8.12
CA GLY A 201 -2.57 -12.80 7.75
C GLY A 201 -2.73 -11.83 6.58
N MET A 202 -3.95 -11.73 6.08
CA MET A 202 -4.34 -10.82 5.00
C MET A 202 -4.89 -9.49 5.52
N ASP A 203 -5.32 -9.43 6.78
CA ASP A 203 -5.87 -8.23 7.40
C ASP A 203 -4.75 -7.25 7.77
N LEU A 204 -4.43 -6.39 6.82
CA LEU A 204 -3.48 -5.31 7.01
C LEU A 204 -4.19 -4.15 7.71
N ASN A 205 -4.11 -4.13 9.04
CA ASN A 205 -4.57 -3.00 9.84
C ASN A 205 -3.52 -1.87 9.78
N ILE A 206 -3.26 -1.36 8.59
CA ILE A 206 -2.43 -0.18 8.40
C ILE A 206 -3.33 1.03 8.64
N GLU A 207 -2.90 1.93 9.52
CA GLU A 207 -3.42 3.28 9.52
C GLU A 207 -2.93 3.92 8.22
N ALA A 208 -3.61 3.67 7.14
CA ALA A 208 -3.46 4.55 6.02
C ALA A 208 -3.86 5.94 6.51
N ASP A 209 -3.05 6.93 6.27
CA ASP A 209 -3.59 8.25 6.09
C ASP A 209 -4.65 8.07 5.02
N THR A 210 -5.92 8.20 5.40
CA THR A 210 -7.09 7.85 4.58
C THR A 210 -7.10 8.63 3.26
N PHE A 211 -6.17 9.54 3.11
CA PHE A 211 -6.01 10.51 2.04
C PHE A 211 -4.65 10.52 1.39
N ASP A 212 -3.81 9.55 1.71
CA ASP A 212 -2.66 9.29 0.87
C ASP A 212 -3.04 8.23 -0.16
N PRO A 213 -3.79 8.63 -1.16
CA PRO A 213 -4.30 7.77 -2.19
C PRO A 213 -3.23 7.54 -3.27
N ASP A 214 -1.95 7.49 -2.91
CA ASP A 214 -0.90 6.97 -3.78
C ASP A 214 -1.20 5.49 -4.02
N SER A 215 -2.35 5.28 -4.62
CA SER A 215 -2.92 3.99 -4.87
C SER A 215 -2.32 3.44 -6.13
N HIS A 216 -1.10 2.93 -6.01
CA HIS A 216 -0.41 2.26 -7.08
C HIS A 216 -0.59 0.76 -6.95
N PHE A 217 -0.79 0.06 -8.07
CA PHE A 217 -0.71 -1.39 -8.11
C PHE A 217 0.75 -1.84 -8.04
N LEU A 218 1.33 -1.87 -6.85
CA LEU A 218 2.68 -2.35 -6.58
C LEU A 218 2.63 -3.87 -6.37
N PHE A 219 2.53 -4.59 -7.46
CA PHE A 219 2.23 -6.01 -7.48
C PHE A 219 3.34 -6.79 -8.20
N TRP A 220 3.72 -7.93 -7.64
CA TRP A 220 4.61 -8.90 -8.25
C TRP A 220 3.92 -10.25 -8.40
N LYS A 221 4.14 -10.89 -9.53
CA LYS A 221 3.81 -12.29 -9.78
C LYS A 221 4.94 -12.98 -10.54
N PRO A 222 5.00 -14.31 -10.54
CA PRO A 222 5.93 -15.07 -11.36
C PRO A 222 5.94 -14.64 -12.83
N GLY A 223 7.13 -14.34 -13.35
CA GLY A 223 7.30 -13.87 -14.73
C GLY A 223 6.75 -12.47 -15.02
N GLY A 224 6.33 -11.71 -14.01
CA GLY A 224 5.96 -10.31 -14.14
C GLY A 224 7.16 -9.43 -14.47
N THR A 225 6.92 -8.34 -15.22
CA THR A 225 7.91 -7.28 -15.44
C THR A 225 7.81 -6.24 -14.34
N PRO A 226 8.94 -5.65 -13.88
CA PRO A 226 8.90 -4.53 -12.95
C PRO A 226 8.13 -3.37 -13.57
N TRP A 227 7.38 -2.65 -12.71
CA TRP A 227 6.59 -1.54 -13.17
C TRP A 227 7.34 -0.22 -13.05
N VAL A 228 7.31 0.57 -14.12
CA VAL A 228 7.79 1.95 -14.16
C VAL A 228 6.57 2.85 -14.27
N GLU A 229 6.42 3.78 -13.34
CA GLU A 229 5.30 4.72 -13.33
C GLU A 229 5.34 5.64 -14.55
N PRO A 230 4.20 5.93 -15.18
CA PRO A 230 4.12 6.91 -16.24
C PRO A 230 4.57 8.31 -15.80
N ASP A 231 4.94 9.16 -16.75
CA ASP A 231 5.37 10.52 -16.47
C ASP A 231 4.35 11.29 -15.63
N GLY A 232 4.83 11.87 -14.55
CA GLY A 232 4.04 12.62 -13.58
C GLY A 232 3.36 11.76 -12.50
N MET A 233 3.54 10.45 -12.49
CA MET A 233 2.92 9.54 -11.51
C MET A 233 3.88 9.01 -10.46
N ALA A 234 5.10 9.56 -10.36
CA ALA A 234 6.01 9.20 -9.29
C ALA A 234 5.36 9.48 -7.91
N TRP A 235 5.45 8.50 -7.02
CA TRP A 235 4.87 8.62 -5.67
C TRP A 235 5.92 9.06 -4.63
N ARG A 236 5.44 9.74 -3.60
CA ARG A 236 6.27 10.31 -2.54
C ARG A 236 6.64 9.28 -1.48
N ALA A 237 7.91 9.21 -1.11
CA ALA A 237 8.43 8.49 0.03
C ALA A 237 9.13 9.45 0.98
N ASP A 238 8.66 9.50 2.23
CA ASP A 238 9.17 10.37 3.29
C ASP A 238 10.08 9.59 4.26
N PRO A 239 10.85 10.27 5.13
CA PRO A 239 11.67 9.60 6.13
C PRO A 239 10.90 8.65 7.05
N ALA A 240 9.61 8.92 7.27
CA ALA A 240 8.72 8.08 8.07
C ALA A 240 8.06 6.93 7.30
N THR A 241 8.27 6.81 5.98
CA THR A 241 7.62 5.79 5.16
C THR A 241 8.24 4.41 5.38
N ASP A 242 7.39 3.42 5.62
CA ASP A 242 7.72 1.99 5.51
C ASP A 242 7.01 1.40 4.29
N LEU A 243 7.56 0.34 3.73
CA LEU A 243 6.82 -0.53 2.82
C LEU A 243 6.36 -1.76 3.58
N VAL A 244 5.11 -2.17 3.36
CA VAL A 244 4.61 -3.45 3.86
C VAL A 244 4.46 -4.38 2.67
N LEU A 245 5.32 -5.38 2.62
CA LEU A 245 5.29 -6.39 1.56
C LEU A 245 4.47 -7.58 2.05
N ASN A 246 3.24 -7.67 1.57
CA ASN A 246 2.35 -8.82 1.78
C ASN A 246 2.69 -9.90 0.77
N VAL A 247 3.06 -11.08 1.24
CA VAL A 247 3.52 -12.20 0.41
C VAL A 247 2.60 -13.39 0.60
N HIS A 248 2.00 -13.85 -0.50
CA HIS A 248 1.25 -15.10 -0.58
C HIS A 248 2.20 -16.25 -0.97
N MET A 249 2.27 -17.28 -0.16
CA MET A 249 3.18 -18.40 -0.32
C MET A 249 2.45 -19.73 -0.34
N GLN A 250 2.94 -20.64 -1.18
CA GLN A 250 2.45 -22.01 -1.27
C GLN A 250 3.52 -23.01 -0.83
N PRO A 251 3.20 -23.97 0.04
CA PRO A 251 4.12 -25.05 0.42
C PRO A 251 4.60 -25.85 -0.79
N THR A 252 5.91 -26.17 -0.82
CA THR A 252 6.55 -26.85 -1.96
C THR A 252 6.88 -28.32 -1.73
N GLY A 253 6.38 -28.92 -0.65
CA GLY A 253 6.69 -30.29 -0.22
C GLY A 253 7.93 -30.41 0.66
N LYS A 254 8.63 -29.31 0.94
CA LYS A 254 9.75 -29.21 1.88
C LYS A 254 9.76 -27.84 2.55
N PRO A 255 10.40 -27.68 3.72
CA PRO A 255 10.55 -26.36 4.34
C PRO A 255 11.37 -25.44 3.44
N GLU A 256 10.89 -24.22 3.24
CA GLU A 256 11.56 -23.19 2.42
C GLU A 256 11.86 -21.95 3.26
N LEU A 257 12.88 -21.20 2.86
CA LEU A 257 13.13 -19.85 3.39
C LEU A 257 12.72 -18.83 2.35
N VAL A 258 12.01 -17.80 2.80
CA VAL A 258 11.55 -16.68 1.96
C VAL A 258 12.03 -15.38 2.58
N GLN A 259 12.98 -14.71 1.91
CA GLN A 259 13.52 -13.41 2.33
C GLN A 259 13.44 -12.44 1.15
N PRO A 260 12.36 -11.68 1.05
CA PRO A 260 12.16 -10.77 -0.06
C PRO A 260 12.98 -9.50 0.08
N SER A 261 13.22 -8.86 -1.06
CA SER A 261 13.80 -7.53 -1.15
C SER A 261 13.06 -6.69 -2.18
N VAL A 262 13.15 -5.37 -2.03
CA VAL A 262 12.51 -4.38 -2.89
C VAL A 262 13.55 -3.37 -3.32
N GLY A 263 13.69 -3.18 -4.64
CA GLY A 263 14.50 -2.13 -5.25
C GLY A 263 13.63 -0.93 -5.60
N LEU A 264 14.06 0.27 -5.19
CA LEU A 264 13.40 1.53 -5.46
C LEU A 264 14.25 2.37 -6.42
N TYR A 265 13.58 2.99 -7.39
CA TYR A 265 14.20 3.86 -8.39
C TYR A 265 13.63 5.26 -8.25
N PHE A 266 14.49 6.23 -7.94
CA PHE A 266 14.08 7.60 -7.66
C PHE A 266 14.08 8.49 -8.90
N THR A 267 13.39 9.62 -8.77
CA THR A 267 13.41 10.73 -9.69
C THR A 267 13.41 12.04 -8.91
N ASP A 268 13.99 13.08 -9.50
CA ASP A 268 13.93 14.44 -8.92
C ASP A 268 12.63 15.18 -9.32
N ARG A 269 11.78 14.56 -10.14
CA ARG A 269 10.51 15.14 -10.58
C ARG A 269 9.39 14.71 -9.64
N PRO A 270 8.74 15.65 -8.93
CA PRO A 270 7.54 15.37 -8.14
C PRO A 270 6.42 14.78 -8.99
N GLY A 271 5.59 13.95 -8.39
CA GLY A 271 4.34 13.52 -9.01
C GLY A 271 3.41 14.72 -9.19
N THR A 272 2.79 14.79 -10.36
CA THR A 272 1.79 15.81 -10.73
C THR A 272 0.45 15.21 -11.12
N LYS A 273 0.40 13.89 -11.21
CA LYS A 273 -0.81 13.09 -11.48
C LYS A 273 -1.01 12.14 -10.30
N PHE A 274 -2.23 12.07 -9.83
CA PHE A 274 -2.58 11.39 -8.59
C PHE A 274 -3.57 10.26 -8.89
N PRO A 275 -3.08 9.04 -9.21
CA PRO A 275 -3.96 7.89 -9.39
C PRO A 275 -4.57 7.45 -8.07
N MET A 276 -5.66 6.69 -8.16
CA MET A 276 -6.34 6.10 -7.02
C MET A 276 -6.80 4.68 -7.35
N LEU A 277 -6.77 3.77 -6.38
CA LEU A 277 -7.43 2.49 -6.49
C LEU A 277 -8.90 2.62 -6.05
N VAL A 278 -9.80 2.24 -6.93
CA VAL A 278 -11.23 2.12 -6.66
C VAL A 278 -11.58 0.64 -6.62
N GLN A 279 -12.17 0.20 -5.53
CA GLN A 279 -12.69 -1.15 -5.36
C GLN A 279 -14.20 -1.17 -5.49
N ILE A 280 -14.69 -1.86 -6.49
CA ILE A 280 -16.09 -2.28 -6.59
C ILE A 280 -16.15 -3.71 -6.06
N GLU A 281 -17.03 -3.98 -5.08
CA GLU A 281 -17.03 -5.26 -4.40
C GLU A 281 -18.44 -5.63 -3.91
N GLN A 282 -18.66 -6.93 -3.71
CA GLN A 282 -19.95 -7.43 -3.23
C GLN A 282 -19.78 -8.67 -2.33
N ASP A 283 -18.82 -8.64 -1.43
CA ASP A 283 -18.54 -9.77 -0.53
C ASP A 283 -19.69 -10.09 0.42
N GLY A 284 -20.42 -9.08 0.87
CA GLY A 284 -21.57 -9.24 1.75
C GLY A 284 -22.75 -9.98 1.13
N ALA A 285 -22.81 -10.05 -0.21
CA ALA A 285 -23.84 -10.83 -0.91
C ALA A 285 -23.38 -12.25 -1.29
N LEU A 286 -22.12 -12.58 -1.03
CA LEU A 286 -21.58 -13.91 -1.31
C LEU A 286 -22.18 -14.94 -0.34
N ASP A 287 -23.06 -15.78 -0.88
CA ASP A 287 -23.65 -16.93 -0.19
C ASP A 287 -23.93 -18.03 -1.22
N ILE A 288 -22.89 -18.82 -1.52
CA ILE A 288 -22.84 -19.78 -2.62
C ILE A 288 -23.23 -21.17 -2.10
N PRO A 289 -24.42 -21.71 -2.43
CA PRO A 289 -24.84 -23.02 -1.95
C PRO A 289 -23.91 -24.13 -2.45
N ALA A 290 -23.77 -25.19 -1.65
CA ALA A 290 -23.10 -26.40 -2.07
C ALA A 290 -23.77 -27.00 -3.31
N GLY A 291 -22.98 -27.36 -4.32
CA GLY A 291 -23.45 -27.93 -5.59
C GLY A 291 -23.99 -26.94 -6.61
N ALA A 292 -24.03 -25.64 -6.30
CA ALA A 292 -24.46 -24.60 -7.25
C ALA A 292 -23.44 -24.49 -8.39
N LYS A 293 -23.92 -24.57 -9.64
CA LYS A 293 -23.09 -24.49 -10.85
C LYS A 293 -22.92 -23.07 -11.37
N ASP A 294 -23.83 -22.19 -10.98
CA ASP A 294 -23.83 -20.80 -11.40
C ASP A 294 -24.47 -19.94 -10.30
N SER A 295 -23.66 -19.14 -9.63
CA SER A 295 -24.09 -18.20 -8.60
C SER A 295 -23.62 -16.80 -8.98
N PRO A 296 -24.51 -15.95 -9.56
CA PRO A 296 -24.15 -14.61 -9.98
C PRO A 296 -24.04 -13.65 -8.80
N VAL A 297 -23.02 -12.78 -8.84
CA VAL A 297 -22.83 -11.66 -7.91
C VAL A 297 -22.51 -10.42 -8.73
N SER A 298 -23.07 -9.27 -8.35
CA SER A 298 -22.93 -8.04 -9.12
C SER A 298 -22.90 -6.79 -8.26
N ASP A 299 -22.17 -5.78 -8.73
CA ASP A 299 -22.18 -4.42 -8.20
C ASP A 299 -22.08 -3.39 -9.32
N ASP A 300 -22.67 -2.21 -9.12
CA ASP A 300 -22.74 -1.12 -10.08
C ASP A 300 -22.37 0.20 -9.41
N PHE A 301 -21.30 0.85 -9.87
CA PHE A 301 -20.83 2.12 -9.33
C PHE A 301 -20.95 3.25 -10.37
N ILE A 302 -21.66 4.32 -10.03
CA ILE A 302 -21.81 5.51 -10.89
C ILE A 302 -20.63 6.44 -10.67
N LEU A 303 -19.87 6.72 -11.72
CA LEU A 303 -18.72 7.64 -11.63
C LEU A 303 -19.19 9.08 -11.37
N PRO A 304 -18.68 9.72 -10.30
CA PRO A 304 -19.05 11.10 -9.95
C PRO A 304 -18.36 12.14 -10.84
N MET A 305 -17.34 11.75 -11.60
CA MET A 305 -16.48 12.61 -12.40
C MET A 305 -15.89 11.86 -13.59
N ASP A 306 -15.28 12.62 -14.51
CA ASP A 306 -14.49 12.09 -15.60
C ASP A 306 -13.21 11.44 -15.09
N VAL A 307 -12.90 10.24 -15.56
CA VAL A 307 -11.70 9.51 -15.16
C VAL A 307 -11.02 8.82 -16.34
N ASP A 308 -9.74 8.57 -16.22
CA ASP A 308 -8.99 7.64 -17.06
C ASP A 308 -8.69 6.37 -16.25
N ILE A 309 -9.09 5.21 -16.75
CA ILE A 309 -8.76 3.91 -16.16
C ILE A 309 -7.39 3.47 -16.70
N LEU A 310 -6.41 3.27 -15.80
CA LEU A 310 -5.04 2.92 -16.14
C LEU A 310 -4.81 1.42 -16.10
N ALA A 311 -5.46 0.74 -15.15
CA ALA A 311 -5.34 -0.70 -14.95
C ALA A 311 -6.59 -1.27 -14.29
N VAL A 312 -6.77 -2.57 -14.45
CA VAL A 312 -7.85 -3.35 -13.83
C VAL A 312 -7.28 -4.61 -13.17
N TYR A 313 -7.82 -4.95 -11.99
CA TYR A 313 -7.48 -6.17 -11.26
C TYR A 313 -8.78 -6.83 -10.77
N PRO A 314 -9.31 -7.81 -11.51
CA PRO A 314 -10.40 -8.66 -11.05
C PRO A 314 -9.84 -9.67 -10.03
N HIS A 315 -10.61 -9.95 -8.98
CA HIS A 315 -10.23 -10.91 -7.96
C HIS A 315 -11.43 -11.71 -7.47
N ALA A 316 -11.25 -13.01 -7.43
CA ALA A 316 -12.09 -14.01 -6.80
C ALA A 316 -11.18 -15.13 -6.31
N HIS A 317 -11.67 -16.05 -5.48
CA HIS A 317 -10.94 -17.25 -5.10
C HIS A 317 -11.18 -18.41 -6.08
N TYR A 318 -11.26 -19.65 -5.58
CA TYR A 318 -11.25 -20.85 -6.43
C TYR A 318 -12.58 -21.20 -7.08
N LEU A 319 -13.71 -20.67 -6.57
CA LEU A 319 -15.04 -20.93 -7.16
C LEU A 319 -15.37 -19.95 -8.28
N GLY A 320 -14.63 -18.85 -8.42
CA GLY A 320 -14.78 -17.91 -9.51
C GLY A 320 -14.72 -18.64 -10.87
N HIS A 321 -15.65 -18.34 -11.77
CA HIS A 321 -15.74 -18.97 -13.09
C HIS A 321 -15.70 -17.93 -14.20
N LEU A 322 -16.70 -17.06 -14.30
CA LEU A 322 -16.76 -15.95 -15.26
C LEU A 322 -16.64 -14.63 -14.49
N LEU A 323 -15.66 -13.80 -14.85
CA LEU A 323 -15.47 -12.47 -14.28
C LEU A 323 -15.56 -11.42 -15.37
N GLU A 324 -16.52 -10.50 -15.24
CA GLU A 324 -16.76 -9.41 -16.18
C GLU A 324 -16.70 -8.05 -15.49
N GLY A 325 -15.97 -7.11 -16.09
CA GLY A 325 -15.96 -5.70 -15.77
C GLY A 325 -16.22 -4.86 -17.02
N TYR A 326 -17.20 -3.97 -17.00
CA TYR A 326 -17.51 -3.07 -18.09
C TYR A 326 -18.11 -1.75 -17.59
N ALA A 327 -18.11 -0.73 -18.45
CA ALA A 327 -18.81 0.52 -18.19
C ALA A 327 -19.96 0.70 -19.17
N THR A 328 -21.13 1.09 -18.66
CA THR A 328 -22.24 1.61 -19.47
C THR A 328 -22.12 3.12 -19.49
N LEU A 329 -21.91 3.68 -20.67
CA LEU A 329 -21.76 5.13 -20.86
C LEU A 329 -23.12 5.84 -20.79
N PRO A 330 -23.15 7.17 -20.59
CA PRO A 330 -24.41 7.92 -20.52
C PRO A 330 -25.30 7.82 -21.77
N ASP A 331 -24.72 7.49 -22.92
CA ASP A 331 -25.45 7.24 -24.17
C ASP A 331 -26.02 5.82 -24.27
N GLY A 332 -25.83 4.98 -23.24
CA GLY A 332 -26.25 3.58 -23.17
C GLY A 332 -25.29 2.59 -23.84
N SER A 333 -24.23 3.05 -24.48
CA SER A 333 -23.22 2.15 -25.08
C SER A 333 -22.38 1.45 -24.01
N ARG A 334 -21.93 0.23 -24.29
CA ARG A 334 -21.07 -0.55 -23.39
C ARG A 334 -19.62 -0.46 -23.82
N LYS A 335 -18.75 -0.21 -22.83
CA LYS A 335 -17.29 -0.24 -22.97
C LYS A 335 -16.71 -1.32 -22.07
N TRP A 336 -16.13 -2.36 -22.66
CA TRP A 336 -15.51 -3.43 -21.91
C TRP A 336 -14.24 -2.95 -21.21
N LEU A 337 -14.09 -3.31 -19.95
CA LEU A 337 -12.88 -3.11 -19.16
C LEU A 337 -12.09 -4.42 -19.10
N ILE A 338 -12.77 -5.53 -18.80
CA ILE A 338 -12.17 -6.88 -18.81
C ILE A 338 -13.28 -7.94 -18.91
N ARG A 339 -12.95 -9.08 -19.52
CA ARG A 339 -13.75 -10.30 -19.47
C ARG A 339 -12.84 -11.51 -19.36
N ILE A 340 -13.08 -12.35 -18.36
CA ILE A 340 -12.36 -13.60 -18.12
C ILE A 340 -13.37 -14.73 -18.08
N PRO A 341 -13.47 -15.54 -19.14
CA PRO A 341 -14.50 -16.58 -19.24
C PRO A 341 -14.18 -17.87 -18.47
N ASP A 342 -12.93 -18.05 -18.04
CA ASP A 342 -12.46 -19.19 -17.25
C ASP A 342 -11.43 -18.69 -16.23
N TRP A 343 -11.92 -18.24 -15.08
CA TRP A 343 -11.08 -17.70 -14.03
C TRP A 343 -10.23 -18.79 -13.37
N ASP A 344 -8.99 -18.47 -13.12
CA ASP A 344 -8.07 -19.30 -12.31
C ASP A 344 -7.31 -18.39 -11.32
N ALA A 345 -7.59 -18.55 -10.03
CA ALA A 345 -6.96 -17.78 -8.95
C ALA A 345 -5.43 -17.89 -8.94
N ASN A 346 -4.87 -18.98 -9.50
CA ASN A 346 -3.42 -19.14 -9.61
C ASN A 346 -2.78 -18.17 -10.62
N TRP A 347 -3.54 -17.60 -11.53
CA TRP A 347 -3.06 -16.71 -12.57
C TRP A 347 -3.61 -15.28 -12.46
N GLN A 348 -4.12 -14.91 -11.30
CA GLN A 348 -4.56 -13.55 -11.04
C GLN A 348 -3.47 -12.52 -11.34
N ALA A 349 -3.84 -11.39 -11.91
CA ALA A 349 -2.92 -10.36 -12.34
C ALA A 349 -3.56 -8.98 -12.41
N VAL A 350 -2.73 -7.96 -12.23
CA VAL A 350 -3.07 -6.59 -12.64
C VAL A 350 -2.87 -6.47 -14.15
N TYR A 351 -3.92 -6.06 -14.85
CA TYR A 351 -3.93 -5.83 -16.29
C TYR A 351 -3.88 -4.33 -16.57
N ARG A 352 -2.75 -3.85 -17.11
CA ARG A 352 -2.54 -2.44 -17.45
C ARG A 352 -2.92 -2.20 -18.89
N TYR A 353 -3.71 -1.15 -19.15
CA TYR A 353 -4.08 -0.80 -20.52
C TYR A 353 -2.89 -0.23 -21.28
N LYS A 354 -2.80 -0.49 -22.59
CA LYS A 354 -1.82 0.16 -23.48
C LYS A 354 -2.05 1.65 -23.52
N GLU A 355 -3.33 2.05 -23.65
CA GLU A 355 -3.79 3.43 -23.58
C GLU A 355 -4.84 3.56 -22.47
N PRO A 356 -4.83 4.62 -21.66
CA PRO A 356 -5.83 4.83 -20.64
C PRO A 356 -7.25 4.81 -21.20
N VAL A 357 -8.17 4.13 -20.51
CA VAL A 357 -9.58 4.03 -20.91
C VAL A 357 -10.37 5.17 -20.33
N PHE A 358 -10.72 6.16 -21.13
CA PHE A 358 -11.56 7.27 -20.70
C PHE A 358 -13.00 6.82 -20.40
N LEU A 359 -13.53 7.22 -19.22
CA LEU A 359 -14.92 7.11 -18.82
C LEU A 359 -15.44 8.47 -18.35
N PRO A 360 -16.57 8.95 -18.90
CA PRO A 360 -17.17 10.21 -18.51
C PRO A 360 -17.91 10.11 -17.17
N LYS A 361 -18.11 11.23 -16.50
CA LYS A 361 -19.04 11.37 -15.39
C LYS A 361 -20.41 10.78 -15.74
N GLY A 362 -21.00 10.06 -14.80
CA GLY A 362 -22.28 9.37 -14.99
C GLY A 362 -22.18 8.01 -15.68
N ALA A 363 -21.01 7.59 -16.15
CA ALA A 363 -20.81 6.20 -16.58
C ALA A 363 -21.00 5.26 -15.40
N VAL A 364 -21.67 4.12 -15.65
CA VAL A 364 -21.90 3.09 -14.63
C VAL A 364 -20.87 1.99 -14.83
N VAL A 365 -19.94 1.85 -13.90
CA VAL A 365 -18.98 0.75 -13.89
C VAL A 365 -19.62 -0.45 -13.22
N SER A 366 -19.66 -1.56 -13.96
CA SER A 366 -20.35 -2.80 -13.58
C SER A 366 -19.36 -3.93 -13.36
N MET A 367 -19.51 -4.65 -12.24
CA MET A 367 -18.90 -5.93 -11.95
C MET A 367 -19.98 -7.01 -12.07
N ARG A 368 -19.69 -8.10 -12.79
CA ARG A 368 -20.57 -9.26 -12.96
C ARG A 368 -19.73 -10.51 -12.84
N TYR A 369 -19.87 -11.21 -11.73
CA TYR A 369 -19.09 -12.41 -11.42
C TYR A 369 -20.01 -13.61 -11.25
N HIS A 370 -19.55 -14.76 -11.69
CA HIS A 370 -20.25 -16.03 -11.60
C HIS A 370 -19.35 -17.07 -10.92
N TYR A 371 -19.92 -17.86 -10.03
CA TYR A 371 -19.21 -18.86 -9.22
C TYR A 371 -19.78 -20.25 -9.45
N ASP A 372 -18.88 -21.25 -9.55
CA ASP A 372 -19.21 -22.68 -9.65
C ASP A 372 -18.74 -23.42 -8.40
N ASN A 373 -19.69 -23.75 -7.50
CA ASN A 373 -19.45 -24.55 -6.28
C ASN A 373 -19.93 -25.99 -6.44
N SER A 374 -19.80 -26.55 -7.65
CA SER A 374 -20.18 -27.94 -7.91
C SER A 374 -19.00 -28.92 -7.80
N ASP A 375 -19.30 -30.22 -7.72
CA ASP A 375 -18.30 -31.29 -7.84
C ASP A 375 -17.58 -31.30 -9.20
N GLY A 376 -18.21 -30.70 -10.22
CA GLY A 376 -17.63 -30.57 -11.55
C GLY A 376 -16.54 -29.52 -11.68
N ASN A 377 -16.42 -28.59 -10.73
CA ASN A 377 -15.35 -27.60 -10.71
C ASN A 377 -14.06 -28.24 -10.16
N PRO A 378 -13.04 -28.47 -11.00
CA PRO A 378 -11.77 -29.07 -10.55
C PRO A 378 -10.96 -28.19 -9.63
N ARG A 379 -11.32 -26.90 -9.50
CA ARG A 379 -10.65 -25.92 -8.63
C ARG A 379 -11.35 -25.77 -7.27
N ASN A 380 -12.53 -26.39 -7.08
CA ASN A 380 -13.23 -26.33 -5.80
C ASN A 380 -12.35 -26.92 -4.66
N PRO A 381 -12.02 -26.16 -3.61
CA PRO A 381 -11.19 -26.66 -2.53
C PRO A 381 -11.91 -27.66 -1.62
N ASN A 382 -13.25 -27.74 -1.72
CA ASN A 382 -14.08 -28.59 -0.87
C ASN A 382 -14.65 -29.79 -1.65
N HIS A 383 -14.27 -31.01 -1.25
CA HIS A 383 -14.83 -32.25 -1.78
C HIS A 383 -15.34 -33.13 -0.63
N PRO A 384 -16.66 -33.31 -0.44
CA PRO A 384 -17.76 -32.75 -1.25
C PRO A 384 -17.91 -31.23 -1.09
N PRO A 385 -18.56 -30.55 -2.06
CA PRO A 385 -18.82 -29.11 -1.99
C PRO A 385 -19.52 -28.71 -0.70
N GLN A 386 -19.12 -27.57 -0.16
CA GLN A 386 -19.71 -26.97 1.04
C GLN A 386 -20.26 -25.57 0.70
N ARG A 387 -21.21 -25.07 1.50
CA ARG A 387 -21.67 -23.70 1.35
C ARG A 387 -20.53 -22.72 1.65
N VAL A 388 -20.27 -21.79 0.74
CA VAL A 388 -19.19 -20.79 0.82
C VAL A 388 -19.77 -19.39 0.94
N ARG A 389 -19.15 -18.55 1.76
CA ARG A 389 -19.50 -17.14 1.99
C ARG A 389 -18.31 -16.24 1.72
N GLY A 390 -18.54 -14.93 1.75
CA GLY A 390 -17.50 -13.91 1.66
C GLY A 390 -16.51 -14.00 2.82
N GLY A 391 -15.21 -13.94 2.51
CA GLY A 391 -14.15 -13.96 3.51
C GLY A 391 -12.73 -14.06 2.92
N ASN A 392 -11.74 -13.97 3.81
CA ASN A 392 -10.33 -13.84 3.43
C ASN A 392 -9.57 -15.18 3.36
N GLN A 393 -10.20 -16.32 3.68
CA GLN A 393 -9.54 -17.62 3.61
C GLN A 393 -9.63 -18.20 2.20
N ALA A 394 -8.70 -19.05 1.81
CA ALA A 394 -8.72 -19.70 0.50
C ALA A 394 -9.99 -20.55 0.25
N THR A 395 -10.67 -20.98 1.32
CA THR A 395 -11.95 -21.71 1.27
C THR A 395 -13.18 -20.81 1.25
N ASP A 396 -13.02 -19.51 1.53
CA ASP A 396 -14.04 -18.50 1.38
C ASP A 396 -14.05 -17.97 -0.07
N GLU A 397 -14.87 -16.96 -0.38
CA GLU A 397 -14.85 -16.29 -1.68
C GLU A 397 -14.81 -14.77 -1.55
N MET A 398 -14.32 -14.13 -2.62
CA MET A 398 -14.32 -12.68 -2.79
C MET A 398 -14.92 -12.30 -4.14
N ALA A 399 -15.54 -11.13 -4.19
CA ALA A 399 -16.07 -10.53 -5.42
C ALA A 399 -15.54 -9.09 -5.54
N HIS A 400 -14.32 -8.93 -6.09
CA HIS A 400 -13.66 -7.63 -6.18
C HIS A 400 -13.27 -7.29 -7.63
N LEU A 401 -13.61 -6.08 -8.06
CA LEU A 401 -13.08 -5.45 -9.27
C LEU A 401 -12.33 -4.17 -8.85
N TRP A 402 -11.02 -4.22 -8.86
CA TRP A 402 -10.18 -3.08 -8.60
C TRP A 402 -9.83 -2.34 -9.88
N LEU A 403 -9.92 -1.03 -9.84
CA LEU A 403 -9.54 -0.14 -10.94
C LEU A 403 -8.50 0.85 -10.44
N GLN A 404 -7.40 1.01 -11.16
CA GLN A 404 -6.52 2.16 -10.98
C GLN A 404 -7.05 3.28 -11.86
N VAL A 405 -7.51 4.35 -11.25
CA VAL A 405 -8.15 5.47 -11.94
C VAL A 405 -7.34 6.75 -11.75
N LEU A 406 -7.33 7.60 -12.77
CA LEU A 406 -6.78 8.95 -12.72
C LEU A 406 -7.94 9.93 -12.91
N PRO A 407 -8.38 10.67 -11.88
CA PRO A 407 -9.37 11.73 -12.01
C PRO A 407 -8.90 12.82 -12.98
N ARG A 408 -9.79 13.25 -13.89
CA ARG A 408 -9.50 14.36 -14.81
C ARG A 408 -9.85 15.72 -14.17
N GLY A 409 -9.19 16.80 -14.60
CA GLY A 409 -9.49 18.17 -14.17
C GLY A 409 -8.28 18.98 -13.69
N GLY A 410 -7.07 18.40 -13.68
CA GLY A 410 -5.83 19.13 -13.37
C GLY A 410 -5.55 19.37 -11.89
N GLU A 411 -6.54 19.17 -11.01
CA GLU A 411 -6.40 19.21 -9.55
C GLU A 411 -6.49 17.80 -8.96
N ASP A 412 -5.99 17.64 -7.75
CA ASP A 412 -6.15 16.36 -7.02
C ASP A 412 -7.59 16.22 -6.52
N ARG A 413 -8.37 15.40 -7.23
CA ARG A 413 -9.79 15.13 -6.94
C ARG A 413 -10.03 13.76 -6.32
N ARG A 414 -8.99 13.09 -5.85
CA ARG A 414 -9.10 11.75 -5.28
C ARG A 414 -10.05 11.70 -4.08
N MET A 415 -10.07 12.77 -3.27
CA MET A 415 -10.96 12.86 -2.10
C MET A 415 -12.46 12.84 -2.49
N GLU A 416 -12.83 13.42 -3.61
CA GLU A 416 -14.22 13.37 -4.10
C GLU A 416 -14.60 11.96 -4.53
N LEU A 417 -13.68 11.28 -5.22
CA LEU A 417 -13.90 9.91 -5.68
C LEU A 417 -13.94 8.93 -4.49
N GLN A 418 -13.06 9.12 -3.49
CA GLN A 418 -13.04 8.34 -2.25
C GLN A 418 -14.37 8.48 -1.50
N GLU A 419 -14.88 9.69 -1.37
CA GLU A 419 -16.17 9.93 -0.73
C GLU A 419 -17.30 9.18 -1.46
N ALA A 420 -17.34 9.27 -2.79
CA ALA A 420 -18.38 8.63 -3.58
C ALA A 420 -18.37 7.11 -3.42
N ILE A 421 -17.19 6.46 -3.46
CA ILE A 421 -17.10 5.00 -3.31
C ILE A 421 -17.43 4.55 -1.88
N MET A 422 -17.05 5.33 -0.84
CA MET A 422 -17.41 5.00 0.53
C MET A 422 -18.91 5.16 0.79
N ARG A 423 -19.56 6.18 0.20
CA ARG A 423 -21.02 6.33 0.26
C ARG A 423 -21.72 5.16 -0.45
N HIS A 424 -21.25 4.76 -1.62
CA HIS A 424 -21.74 3.58 -2.33
C HIS A 424 -21.64 2.30 -1.46
N ARG A 425 -20.53 2.12 -0.74
CA ARG A 425 -20.40 1.00 0.22
C ARG A 425 -21.41 1.09 1.35
N LEU A 426 -21.65 2.27 1.92
CA LEU A 426 -22.64 2.44 2.99
C LEU A 426 -24.08 2.22 2.54
N ASP A 427 -24.40 2.52 1.28
CA ASP A 427 -25.71 2.21 0.71
C ASP A 427 -25.97 0.69 0.69
N LYS A 428 -24.91 -0.11 0.47
CA LYS A 428 -24.97 -1.57 0.53
C LYS A 428 -24.88 -2.12 1.96
N TYR A 429 -23.99 -1.56 2.76
CA TYR A 429 -23.62 -2.04 4.10
C TYR A 429 -23.62 -0.91 5.12
N PRO A 430 -24.79 -0.46 5.61
CA PRO A 430 -24.88 0.73 6.48
C PRO A 430 -24.04 0.68 7.76
N GLY A 431 -23.76 -0.53 8.25
CA GLY A 431 -22.95 -0.75 9.46
C GLY A 431 -21.49 -1.14 9.20
N GLU A 432 -21.03 -1.06 7.95
CA GLU A 432 -19.70 -1.54 7.59
C GLU A 432 -18.60 -0.62 8.14
N PHE A 433 -17.64 -1.24 8.84
CA PHE A 433 -16.57 -0.52 9.54
C PHE A 433 -15.74 0.36 8.59
N THR A 434 -15.29 -0.20 7.47
CA THR A 434 -14.33 0.47 6.57
C THR A 434 -14.93 1.75 5.97
N ALA A 435 -16.17 1.69 5.49
CA ALA A 435 -16.81 2.86 4.90
C ALA A 435 -17.16 3.92 5.96
N GLN A 436 -17.66 3.51 7.14
CA GLN A 436 -17.89 4.40 8.26
C GLN A 436 -16.60 5.10 8.70
N PHE A 437 -15.53 4.33 8.89
CA PHE A 437 -14.24 4.86 9.31
C PHE A 437 -13.65 5.81 8.27
N ASN A 438 -13.61 5.40 7.00
CA ASN A 438 -13.01 6.19 5.94
C ASN A 438 -13.77 7.49 5.67
N LEU A 439 -15.11 7.49 5.71
CA LEU A 439 -15.88 8.74 5.60
C LEU A 439 -15.64 9.66 6.78
N GLY A 440 -15.62 9.13 7.99
CA GLY A 440 -15.34 9.93 9.17
C GLY A 440 -13.95 10.56 9.15
N ALA A 441 -12.94 9.78 8.78
CA ALA A 441 -11.58 10.28 8.63
C ALA A 441 -11.48 11.32 7.49
N LEU A 442 -12.19 11.11 6.37
CA LEU A 442 -12.31 12.07 5.26
C LEU A 442 -12.87 13.41 5.72
N MET A 443 -13.98 13.39 6.43
CA MET A 443 -14.59 14.63 6.96
C MET A 443 -13.64 15.34 7.92
N LEU A 444 -12.95 14.58 8.77
CA LEU A 444 -11.98 15.13 9.72
C LEU A 444 -10.81 15.81 9.00
N ALA A 445 -10.26 15.20 7.96
CA ALA A 445 -9.17 15.77 7.19
C ALA A 445 -9.56 17.04 6.42
N ARG A 446 -10.83 17.15 6.02
CA ARG A 446 -11.40 18.40 5.45
C ARG A 446 -11.65 19.49 6.50
N GLY A 447 -11.36 19.23 7.77
CA GLY A 447 -11.66 20.14 8.88
C GLY A 447 -13.10 20.08 9.37
N ASN A 448 -13.94 19.16 8.85
CA ASN A 448 -15.36 19.02 9.18
C ASN A 448 -15.55 18.03 10.34
N ALA A 449 -14.88 18.28 11.48
CA ALA A 449 -14.87 17.37 12.63
C ALA A 449 -16.28 17.03 13.14
N ALA A 450 -17.21 17.98 13.10
CA ALA A 450 -18.60 17.74 13.55
C ALA A 450 -19.34 16.73 12.65
N GLU A 451 -19.09 16.77 11.33
CA GLU A 451 -19.66 15.81 10.38
C GLU A 451 -18.97 14.44 10.46
N ALA A 452 -17.70 14.40 10.88
CA ALA A 452 -16.94 13.17 11.05
C ALA A 452 -17.48 12.30 12.19
N ILE A 453 -17.92 12.92 13.30
CA ILE A 453 -18.30 12.22 14.54
C ILE A 453 -19.38 11.14 14.33
N PRO A 454 -20.49 11.35 13.60
CA PRO A 454 -21.48 10.31 13.37
C PRO A 454 -20.91 9.06 12.70
N TYR A 455 -20.12 9.23 11.66
CA TYR A 455 -19.46 8.12 10.95
C TYR A 455 -18.46 7.40 11.85
N LEU A 456 -17.61 8.12 12.57
CA LEU A 456 -16.62 7.51 13.48
C LEU A 456 -17.29 6.78 14.64
N ARG A 457 -18.44 7.26 15.13
CA ARG A 457 -19.26 6.52 16.10
C ARG A 457 -19.82 5.23 15.50
N GLY A 458 -20.26 5.25 14.23
CA GLY A 458 -20.66 4.07 13.48
C GLY A 458 -19.51 3.05 13.37
N ALA A 459 -18.32 3.51 13.03
CA ALA A 459 -17.12 2.66 12.97
C ALA A 459 -16.79 2.03 14.34
N VAL A 460 -16.82 2.82 15.41
CA VAL A 460 -16.62 2.31 16.79
C VAL A 460 -17.73 1.35 17.22
N ALA A 461 -18.96 1.55 16.76
CA ALA A 461 -20.05 0.61 17.03
C ALA A 461 -19.86 -0.73 16.32
N ALA A 462 -19.34 -0.70 15.07
CA ALA A 462 -19.02 -1.89 14.28
C ALA A 462 -17.83 -2.68 14.86
N GLN A 463 -16.79 -1.97 15.31
CA GLN A 463 -15.59 -2.56 15.93
C GLN A 463 -15.19 -1.78 17.20
N PRO A 464 -15.75 -2.14 18.38
CA PRO A 464 -15.64 -1.32 19.60
C PRO A 464 -14.23 -1.16 20.17
N ASP A 465 -13.34 -2.12 19.90
CA ASP A 465 -11.99 -2.15 20.46
C ASP A 465 -10.91 -1.87 19.40
N LYS A 466 -11.31 -1.33 18.22
CA LYS A 466 -10.35 -0.99 17.17
C LYS A 466 -9.60 0.29 17.54
N PRO A 467 -8.29 0.25 17.85
CA PRO A 467 -7.54 1.40 18.36
C PRO A 467 -7.59 2.61 17.43
N VAL A 468 -7.49 2.39 16.11
CA VAL A 468 -7.50 3.47 15.12
C VAL A 468 -8.83 4.22 15.12
N ALA A 469 -9.97 3.53 15.17
CA ALA A 469 -11.30 4.17 15.19
C ALA A 469 -11.51 4.94 16.48
N LEU A 470 -11.10 4.39 17.62
CA LEU A 470 -11.15 5.05 18.91
C LEU A 470 -10.31 6.33 18.91
N ASN A 471 -9.07 6.25 18.41
CA ASN A 471 -8.18 7.40 18.31
C ASN A 471 -8.74 8.48 17.38
N THR A 472 -9.23 8.12 16.20
CA THR A 472 -9.77 9.08 15.22
C THR A 472 -11.05 9.75 15.72
N LEU A 473 -11.94 9.01 16.39
CA LEU A 473 -13.11 9.59 17.05
C LEU A 473 -12.70 10.55 18.17
N GLY A 474 -11.72 10.16 18.99
CA GLY A 474 -11.13 11.03 20.01
C GLY A 474 -10.57 12.33 19.41
N ALA A 475 -9.86 12.25 18.29
CA ALA A 475 -9.32 13.42 17.59
C ALA A 475 -10.44 14.36 17.06
N ALA A 476 -11.51 13.80 16.48
CA ALA A 476 -12.67 14.58 16.05
C ALA A 476 -13.36 15.29 17.22
N LEU A 477 -13.53 14.60 18.36
CA LEU A 477 -14.10 15.18 19.58
C LEU A 477 -13.19 16.25 20.19
N LEU A 478 -11.87 16.05 20.17
CA LEU A 478 -10.90 17.06 20.60
C LEU A 478 -11.00 18.32 19.74
N SER A 479 -11.10 18.16 18.43
CA SER A 479 -11.23 19.28 17.48
C SER A 479 -12.52 20.06 17.65
N THR A 480 -13.59 19.43 18.15
CA THR A 480 -14.87 20.10 18.48
C THR A 480 -14.94 20.62 19.92
N GLY A 481 -13.87 20.45 20.72
CA GLY A 481 -13.77 20.93 22.09
C GLY A 481 -14.33 20.00 23.15
N ASP A 482 -14.84 18.82 22.80
CA ASP A 482 -15.26 17.81 23.79
C ASP A 482 -14.04 17.03 24.32
N ASN A 483 -13.18 17.76 25.04
CA ASN A 483 -11.92 17.25 25.55
C ASN A 483 -12.10 16.07 26.51
N LYS A 484 -13.22 16.03 27.25
CA LYS A 484 -13.50 14.96 28.20
C LYS A 484 -13.84 13.65 27.51
N ALA A 485 -14.71 13.69 26.50
CA ALA A 485 -15.02 12.51 25.70
C ALA A 485 -13.80 12.05 24.92
N ALA A 486 -13.05 12.99 24.32
CA ALA A 486 -11.80 12.68 23.60
C ALA A 486 -10.82 11.89 24.47
N THR A 487 -10.57 12.35 25.72
CA THR A 487 -9.70 11.64 26.67
C THR A 487 -10.15 10.19 26.89
N SER A 488 -11.44 9.97 27.09
CA SER A 488 -11.98 8.61 27.29
C SER A 488 -11.74 7.68 26.10
N PHE A 489 -11.87 8.21 24.87
CA PHE A 489 -11.63 7.41 23.67
C PHE A 489 -10.13 7.13 23.45
N PHE A 490 -9.24 8.07 23.75
CA PHE A 490 -7.79 7.84 23.69
C PHE A 490 -7.33 6.82 24.76
N GLU A 491 -7.87 6.89 25.98
CA GLU A 491 -7.59 5.90 27.02
C GLU A 491 -8.05 4.50 26.60
N ARG A 492 -9.22 4.37 25.98
CA ARG A 492 -9.69 3.09 25.41
C ARG A 492 -8.78 2.61 24.27
N ALA A 493 -8.33 3.51 23.39
CA ALA A 493 -7.40 3.16 22.32
C ALA A 493 -6.08 2.60 22.88
N LEU A 494 -5.56 3.21 23.96
CA LEU A 494 -4.35 2.75 24.66
C LEU A 494 -4.57 1.48 25.48
N LEU A 495 -5.79 1.24 25.97
CA LEU A 495 -6.14 -0.03 26.60
C LEU A 495 -6.11 -1.18 25.59
N ALA A 496 -6.64 -0.94 24.39
CA ALA A 496 -6.62 -1.92 23.30
C ALA A 496 -5.22 -2.11 22.68
N ASN A 497 -4.43 -1.02 22.60
CA ASN A 497 -3.05 -1.06 22.15
C ASN A 497 -2.16 -0.12 22.98
N PRO A 498 -1.47 -0.63 24.02
CA PRO A 498 -0.61 0.20 24.90
C PRO A 498 0.56 0.89 24.20
N ARG A 499 0.98 0.42 23.02
CA ARG A 499 2.07 1.00 22.22
C ARG A 499 1.60 1.98 21.15
N TYR A 500 0.33 2.38 21.16
CA TYR A 500 -0.22 3.28 20.16
C TYR A 500 0.21 4.74 20.41
N THR A 501 1.36 5.12 19.88
CA THR A 501 2.02 6.42 20.13
C THR A 501 1.13 7.60 19.74
N ASN A 502 0.39 7.51 18.60
CA ASN A 502 -0.52 8.58 18.17
C ASN A 502 -1.66 8.81 19.18
N ALA A 503 -2.25 7.74 19.71
CA ALA A 503 -3.30 7.87 20.74
C ALA A 503 -2.73 8.46 22.04
N ARG A 504 -1.50 8.12 22.39
CA ARG A 504 -0.80 8.68 23.56
C ARG A 504 -0.52 10.17 23.39
N TYR A 505 -0.05 10.58 22.22
CA TYR A 505 0.16 11.98 21.88
C TYR A 505 -1.16 12.77 21.95
N ASN A 506 -2.24 12.23 21.37
CA ASN A 506 -3.55 12.87 21.39
C ASN A 506 -4.16 12.91 22.81
N LEU A 507 -3.93 11.89 23.62
CA LEU A 507 -4.30 11.89 25.06
C LEU A 507 -3.59 13.01 25.80
N ALA A 508 -2.27 13.15 25.61
CA ALA A 508 -1.48 14.21 26.22
C ALA A 508 -2.03 15.61 25.85
N SER A 509 -2.37 15.80 24.58
CA SER A 509 -2.96 17.04 24.05
C SER A 509 -4.34 17.32 24.67
N ALA A 510 -5.21 16.30 24.76
CA ALA A 510 -6.53 16.42 25.36
C ALA A 510 -6.46 16.72 26.86
N LEU A 511 -5.50 16.14 27.59
CA LEU A 511 -5.25 16.41 28.99
C LEU A 511 -4.74 17.85 29.20
N ALA A 512 -3.83 18.30 28.34
CA ALA A 512 -3.34 19.68 28.35
C ALA A 512 -4.48 20.68 28.12
N ALA A 513 -5.36 20.42 27.14
CA ALA A 513 -6.55 21.24 26.86
C ALA A 513 -7.50 21.31 28.07
N GLN A 514 -7.54 20.28 28.92
CA GLN A 514 -8.29 20.25 30.19
C GLN A 514 -7.50 20.84 31.37
N GLN A 515 -6.34 21.44 31.14
CA GLN A 515 -5.43 21.96 32.16
C GLN A 515 -4.93 20.89 33.17
N GLN A 516 -4.93 19.63 32.76
CA GLN A 516 -4.34 18.52 33.53
C GLN A 516 -2.85 18.39 33.17
N TRP A 517 -2.08 19.47 33.43
CA TRP A 517 -0.72 19.67 32.94
C TRP A 517 0.25 18.54 33.33
N GLU A 518 0.15 18.07 34.57
CA GLU A 518 1.03 17.00 35.07
C GLU A 518 0.82 15.70 34.28
N ARG A 519 -0.44 15.30 34.11
CA ARG A 519 -0.79 14.09 33.35
C ARG A 519 -0.41 14.24 31.87
N GLY A 520 -0.70 15.40 31.27
CA GLY A 520 -0.35 15.68 29.88
C GLY A 520 1.16 15.62 29.63
N ALA A 521 1.96 16.26 30.53
CA ALA A 521 3.42 16.17 30.44
C ALA A 521 3.94 14.74 30.59
N ALA A 522 3.33 13.94 31.47
CA ALA A 522 3.71 12.54 31.67
C ALA A 522 3.48 11.70 30.41
N GLU A 523 2.34 11.89 29.73
CA GLU A 523 2.06 11.17 28.49
C GLU A 523 2.97 11.62 27.33
N PHE A 524 3.28 12.93 27.18
CA PHE A 524 4.25 13.39 26.18
C PHE A 524 5.66 12.81 26.42
N ARG A 525 6.10 12.69 27.69
CA ARG A 525 7.40 12.04 27.99
C ARG A 525 7.42 10.58 27.52
N LYS A 526 6.34 9.83 27.72
CA LYS A 526 6.23 8.45 27.21
C LYS A 526 6.26 8.39 25.67
N VAL A 527 5.67 9.38 24.99
CA VAL A 527 5.83 9.50 23.52
C VAL A 527 7.30 9.64 23.14
N LEU A 528 8.04 10.50 23.88
CA LEU A 528 9.46 10.74 23.61
C LEU A 528 10.39 9.60 24.07
N GLU A 529 9.94 8.72 24.96
CA GLU A 529 10.65 7.47 25.27
C GLU A 529 10.63 6.52 24.04
N ASP A 530 9.50 6.45 23.33
CA ASP A 530 9.34 5.61 22.13
C ASP A 530 9.91 6.29 20.86
N THR A 531 9.78 7.62 20.77
CA THR A 531 10.17 8.44 19.60
C THR A 531 10.92 9.70 20.07
N PRO A 532 12.20 9.60 20.45
CA PRO A 532 12.97 10.73 21.01
C PRO A 532 13.07 11.95 20.10
N ASP A 533 13.04 11.74 18.77
CA ASP A 533 13.20 12.80 17.75
C ASP A 533 11.87 13.39 17.29
N ASP A 534 10.76 13.09 17.94
CA ASP A 534 9.46 13.67 17.62
C ASP A 534 9.42 15.16 18.00
N ALA A 535 9.66 16.02 17.00
CA ALA A 535 9.70 17.47 17.19
C ALA A 535 8.36 18.04 17.69
N GLY A 536 7.22 17.44 17.27
CA GLY A 536 5.89 17.83 17.72
C GLY A 536 5.69 17.55 19.21
N ALA A 537 6.02 16.34 19.65
CA ALA A 537 5.93 15.96 21.05
C ALA A 537 6.88 16.79 21.93
N GLN A 538 8.10 17.07 21.48
CA GLN A 538 9.03 17.96 22.16
C GLN A 538 8.45 19.37 22.32
N GLN A 539 7.94 19.96 21.23
CA GLN A 539 7.35 21.29 21.24
C GLN A 539 6.15 21.37 22.21
N HIS A 540 5.23 20.42 22.13
CA HIS A 540 4.06 20.40 23.01
C HIS A 540 4.40 20.13 24.47
N LEU A 541 5.36 19.25 24.75
CA LEU A 541 5.86 19.04 26.11
C LEU A 541 6.44 20.34 26.68
N GLY A 542 7.28 21.06 25.91
CA GLY A 542 7.84 22.33 26.31
C GLY A 542 6.77 23.36 26.66
N GLU A 543 5.70 23.45 25.85
CA GLU A 543 4.59 24.38 26.10
C GLU A 543 3.74 23.97 27.32
N VAL A 544 3.43 22.67 27.46
CA VAL A 544 2.71 22.15 28.63
C VAL A 544 3.46 22.42 29.93
N LEU A 545 4.78 22.23 29.94
CA LEU A 545 5.63 22.51 31.10
C LEU A 545 5.66 24.00 31.44
N ARG A 546 5.68 24.89 30.45
CA ARG A 546 5.59 26.34 30.65
C ARG A 546 4.25 26.70 31.29
N LEU A 547 3.11 26.26 30.71
CA LEU A 547 1.77 26.54 31.22
C LEU A 547 1.54 25.96 32.62
N TRP A 548 2.13 24.81 32.90
CA TRP A 548 2.09 24.20 34.23
C TRP A 548 2.91 25.04 35.22
N GLY A 549 4.10 25.50 34.83
CA GLY A 549 4.94 26.41 35.61
C GLY A 549 4.21 27.72 35.94
N ASP A 550 3.55 28.34 34.97
CA ASP A 550 2.76 29.56 35.14
C ASP A 550 1.63 29.36 36.18
N LYS A 551 0.91 28.25 36.09
CA LYS A 551 -0.15 27.90 37.05
C LYS A 551 0.40 27.69 38.46
N LEU A 552 1.52 26.98 38.60
CA LEU A 552 2.20 26.79 39.90
C LEU A 552 2.67 28.12 40.48
N ALA A 553 3.24 28.99 39.64
CA ALA A 553 3.68 30.33 40.07
C ALA A 553 2.54 31.23 40.55
N ALA A 554 1.37 31.12 39.88
CA ALA A 554 0.15 31.81 40.30
C ALA A 554 -0.43 31.26 41.61
N ALA A 555 -0.26 29.97 41.86
CA ALA A 555 -0.64 29.32 43.13
C ALA A 555 0.35 29.55 44.27
N GLY A 556 1.48 30.21 44.02
CA GLY A 556 2.53 30.45 45.03
C GLY A 556 3.57 29.34 45.16
N ASN A 557 3.48 28.27 44.40
CA ASN A 557 4.42 27.14 44.42
C ASN A 557 5.66 27.45 43.56
N LEU A 558 6.44 28.44 43.98
CA LEU A 558 7.46 29.07 43.14
C LEU A 558 8.66 28.14 42.81
N ASP A 559 9.06 27.26 43.72
CA ASP A 559 10.16 26.31 43.48
C ASP A 559 9.77 25.25 42.45
N GLU A 560 8.55 24.70 42.55
CA GLU A 560 8.04 23.75 41.57
C GLU A 560 7.85 24.41 40.20
N ALA A 561 7.36 25.66 40.19
CA ALA A 561 7.23 26.46 38.97
C ALA A 561 8.59 26.61 38.29
N ALA A 562 9.63 27.00 39.05
CA ALA A 562 10.99 27.14 38.51
C ALA A 562 11.53 25.80 37.96
N ALA A 563 11.21 24.69 38.61
CA ALA A 563 11.60 23.37 38.10
C ALA A 563 10.93 23.05 36.74
N ARG A 564 9.64 23.37 36.58
CA ARG A 564 8.92 23.16 35.28
C ARG A 564 9.46 24.07 34.18
N LEU A 565 9.72 25.37 34.48
CA LEU A 565 10.29 26.27 33.48
C LEU A 565 11.73 25.84 33.06
N ARG A 566 12.55 25.36 33.99
CA ARG A 566 13.86 24.79 33.64
C ARG A 566 13.76 23.56 32.76
N GLU A 567 12.80 22.68 33.02
CA GLU A 567 12.56 21.51 32.19
C GLU A 567 12.10 21.91 30.77
N SER A 568 11.20 22.90 30.66
CA SER A 568 10.80 23.47 29.38
C SER A 568 11.97 24.06 28.60
N LEU A 569 12.87 24.79 29.28
CA LEU A 569 14.07 25.39 28.69
C LEU A 569 15.09 24.35 28.17
N ARG A 570 15.13 23.13 28.72
CA ARG A 570 15.97 22.07 28.14
C ARG A 570 15.54 21.70 26.72
N ILE A 571 14.25 21.88 26.40
CA ILE A 571 13.65 21.62 25.09
C ILE A 571 13.71 22.88 24.22
N ARG A 572 13.35 24.03 24.80
CA ARG A 572 13.19 25.34 24.13
C ARG A 572 14.35 26.28 24.49
N GLN A 573 15.60 25.87 24.26
CA GLN A 573 16.80 26.54 24.71
C GLN A 573 16.97 28.01 24.26
N ASN A 574 16.36 28.37 23.13
CA ASN A 574 16.45 29.70 22.55
C ASN A 574 15.17 30.54 22.74
N ASP A 575 14.44 30.33 23.84
CA ASP A 575 13.22 31.07 24.15
C ASP A 575 13.53 32.23 25.15
N ALA A 576 13.70 33.43 24.62
CA ALA A 576 14.03 34.62 25.43
C ALA A 576 12.95 34.92 26.47
N VAL A 577 11.67 34.74 26.15
CA VAL A 577 10.56 35.00 27.08
C VAL A 577 10.63 34.01 28.24
N LEU A 578 10.82 32.74 27.94
CA LEU A 578 10.88 31.68 28.96
C LEU A 578 12.08 31.85 29.91
N HIS A 579 13.26 32.29 29.41
CA HIS A 579 14.39 32.67 30.24
C HIS A 579 14.07 33.88 31.14
N SER A 580 13.38 34.88 30.59
CA SER A 580 12.92 36.06 31.36
C SER A 580 11.93 35.66 32.46
N ASP A 581 10.99 34.78 32.19
CA ASP A 581 10.00 34.30 33.16
C ASP A 581 10.64 33.48 34.26
N LEU A 582 11.59 32.59 33.95
CA LEU A 582 12.37 31.86 34.93
C LEU A 582 13.21 32.83 35.82
N GLY A 583 13.85 33.81 35.20
CA GLY A 583 14.58 34.86 35.93
C GLY A 583 13.69 35.63 36.89
N ALA A 584 12.50 36.02 36.45
CA ALA A 584 11.53 36.73 37.30
C ALA A 584 11.05 35.86 38.46
N LEU A 585 10.82 34.57 38.23
CA LEU A 585 10.41 33.60 39.24
C LEU A 585 11.52 33.40 40.28
N LEU A 586 12.76 33.23 39.84
CA LEU A 586 13.95 33.13 40.73
C LEU A 586 14.15 34.39 41.55
N ALA A 587 13.95 35.58 40.99
CA ALA A 587 13.99 36.83 41.70
C ALA A 587 12.92 36.93 42.80
N ARG A 588 11.69 36.45 42.53
CA ARG A 588 10.61 36.32 43.54
C ARG A 588 10.97 35.38 44.68
N LEU A 589 11.74 34.33 44.40
CA LEU A 589 12.31 33.42 45.41
C LEU A 589 13.50 34.00 46.17
N GLY A 590 13.94 35.21 45.83
CA GLY A 590 15.14 35.81 46.40
C GLY A 590 16.48 35.23 45.88
N ARG A 591 16.40 34.36 44.89
CA ARG A 591 17.56 33.65 44.27
C ARG A 591 18.19 34.51 43.17
N PHE A 592 18.60 35.75 43.52
CA PHE A 592 19.09 36.74 42.56
C PHE A 592 20.36 36.29 41.81
N ARG A 593 21.23 35.49 42.46
CA ARG A 593 22.42 34.93 41.78
C ARG A 593 22.08 34.02 40.60
N GLU A 594 20.94 33.33 40.66
CA GLU A 594 20.48 32.48 39.59
C GLU A 594 19.57 33.26 38.59
N ALA A 595 18.88 34.30 39.06
CA ALA A 595 18.01 35.10 38.20
C ALA A 595 18.79 35.95 37.18
N VAL A 596 19.96 36.52 37.59
CA VAL A 596 20.76 37.39 36.72
C VAL A 596 21.21 36.68 35.43
N PRO A 597 21.82 35.48 35.45
CA PRO A 597 22.20 34.79 34.22
C PRO A 597 21.01 34.47 33.28
N GLU A 598 19.83 34.20 33.83
CA GLU A 598 18.64 33.95 33.03
C GLU A 598 18.19 35.21 32.28
N PHE A 599 18.16 36.36 32.93
CA PHE A 599 17.86 37.64 32.27
C PHE A 599 18.93 38.04 31.24
N GLU A 600 20.20 37.78 31.51
CA GLU A 600 21.29 38.03 30.57
C GLU A 600 21.17 37.12 29.33
N THR A 601 20.78 35.87 29.52
CA THR A 601 20.50 34.95 28.41
C THR A 601 19.30 35.41 27.60
N ALA A 602 18.20 35.81 28.26
CA ALA A 602 17.02 36.38 27.59
C ALA A 602 17.40 37.55 26.67
N LEU A 603 18.22 38.50 27.19
CA LEU A 603 18.66 39.68 26.43
C LEU A 603 19.70 39.36 25.34
N ARG A 604 20.45 38.28 25.48
CA ARG A 604 21.34 37.80 24.41
C ARG A 604 20.56 37.24 23.25
N ILE A 605 19.44 36.55 23.52
CA ILE A 605 18.55 35.97 22.51
C ILE A 605 17.69 37.06 21.87
N ASP A 606 17.07 37.92 22.72
CA ASP A 606 16.27 39.07 22.27
C ASP A 606 16.72 40.36 23.01
N PRO A 607 17.60 41.15 22.38
CA PRO A 607 18.07 42.41 22.95
C PRO A 607 16.97 43.46 23.18
N GLN A 608 15.79 43.30 22.55
CA GLN A 608 14.69 44.26 22.67
C GLN A 608 13.69 43.89 23.77
N LEU A 609 13.91 42.80 24.53
CA LEU A 609 13.03 42.36 25.60
C LEU A 609 13.12 43.26 26.82
N ASP A 610 12.39 44.38 26.81
CA ASP A 610 12.44 45.42 27.84
C ASP A 610 12.10 44.92 29.25
N VAL A 611 11.23 43.94 29.37
CA VAL A 611 10.87 43.32 30.65
C VAL A 611 12.11 42.65 31.28
N ALA A 612 12.85 41.86 30.48
CA ALA A 612 14.09 41.24 30.96
C ALA A 612 15.15 42.28 31.36
N ARG A 613 15.27 43.39 30.61
CA ARG A 613 16.22 44.47 30.90
C ARG A 613 15.90 45.15 32.23
N ARG A 614 14.65 45.51 32.48
CA ARG A 614 14.22 46.11 33.77
C ARG A 614 14.44 45.15 34.94
N ASN A 615 14.07 43.88 34.77
CA ASN A 615 14.19 42.88 35.80
C ASN A 615 15.66 42.56 36.11
N LEU A 616 16.53 42.54 35.09
CA LEU A 616 17.97 42.39 35.27
C LEU A 616 18.58 43.50 36.15
N GLN A 617 18.22 44.76 35.85
CA GLN A 617 18.68 45.92 36.65
C GLN A 617 18.22 45.80 38.09
N ALA A 618 16.95 45.45 38.30
CA ALA A 618 16.41 45.28 39.65
C ALA A 618 17.09 44.12 40.41
N ALA A 619 17.34 42.99 39.74
CA ALA A 619 18.00 41.82 40.32
C ALA A 619 19.46 42.15 40.73
N LYS A 620 20.22 42.83 39.85
CA LYS A 620 21.61 43.27 40.14
C LYS A 620 21.66 44.23 41.33
N ALA A 621 20.77 45.22 41.37
CA ALA A 621 20.71 46.17 42.50
C ALA A 621 20.32 45.50 43.83
N ARG A 622 19.55 44.42 43.81
CA ARG A 622 19.24 43.62 45.01
C ARG A 622 20.44 42.78 45.45
N LEU A 623 21.16 42.18 44.49
CA LEU A 623 22.34 41.37 44.76
C LEU A 623 23.48 42.20 45.40
N GLU A 624 23.71 43.43 44.89
CA GLU A 624 24.67 44.37 45.46
C GLU A 624 24.33 44.76 46.90
N ARG A 625 23.06 44.96 47.21
CA ARG A 625 22.60 45.28 48.57
C ARG A 625 22.76 44.11 49.55
N MET A 626 22.72 42.89 49.08
CA MET A 626 22.93 41.68 49.91
C MET A 626 24.39 41.40 50.17
N HIS A 627 25.32 41.95 49.40
CA HIS A 627 26.76 41.87 49.55
C HIS A 627 27.35 43.28 49.33
N PRO A 628 27.19 44.21 50.32
CA PRO A 628 27.92 45.47 50.25
C PRO A 628 29.37 45.13 50.16
N ALA A 629 30.11 45.68 49.20
CA ALA A 629 31.52 45.51 49.06
C ALA A 629 32.15 45.82 50.46
N GLU A 630 32.89 44.87 50.99
CA GLU A 630 33.68 45.11 52.21
C GLU A 630 34.56 46.35 51.93
N GLY A 631 34.25 47.42 52.62
CA GLY A 631 34.97 48.69 52.46
C GLY A 631 36.45 48.46 52.64
N ASN A 632 37.19 48.90 51.64
CA ASN A 632 38.67 48.95 51.69
C ASN A 632 39.11 49.70 52.96
N PRO A 633 39.75 49.08 53.94
CA PRO A 633 40.26 49.81 55.07
C PRO A 633 41.40 50.72 54.56
N ARG A 634 41.20 52.02 54.70
CA ARG A 634 42.27 53.02 54.56
C ARG A 634 43.32 52.85 55.66
#